data_4cae8089e9b0262af5ed5454fe2d52b9
#
_entry.id   4cae8089e9b0262af5ed5454fe2d52b9
#
_cell.length_a   1.000
_cell.length_b   1.000
_cell.length_c   1.000
_cell.angle_alpha   90.00
_cell.angle_beta   90.00
_cell.angle_gamma   90.00
#
_symmetry.space_group_name_H-M   'P 1'
#
loop_
_entity.id
_entity.type
_entity.pdbx_description
1 polymer ?
#
loop_
_entity_poly.entity_id
_entity_poly.type
_entity_poly.pdbx_seq_one_letter_code
_entity_poly.pdbx_strand_id
1 'polypeptide(L)'
;MRFFPVLLLIPVMSAAANYSIKRGVVDGVEVVQLADAAHRTEVTIVPSLGNLGYEMKVNGKNVFWTGKPLGELREKPSQCGNPFLAPWANRLDREAFYANGKKYLLNVDLGNVGRDGNRNPIHGLLTFSPLWKVVKEEADEGSARVTSRLEFWRYPDLMAQFPFAHTIEMTYRLAGGRLEVETALENHSMEPMPVAIGFHPYFRVHDAPRDKWKVHLAAREHLVLSRLLMPTGERKPVTFPDPVSLAGTQLDDVFSGLEPNAEFWVQGERERVSVIYGPKYTVAVVYAPTGRDFICFEPMSAVTNAFNLAHAGIYKDLQMVPPGGVWRESFWIASSGF
;
A
#
# COMPACT_ATOMS: atom_id res chain seq x y z
N MET A 1 61.98 -42.87 6.41
CA MET A 1 60.51 -42.77 6.38
C MET A 1 60.11 -41.31 6.43
N ARG A 2 59.56 -40.75 5.32
CA ARG A 2 59.10 -39.37 5.27
C ARG A 2 57.56 -39.42 5.40
N PHE A 3 57.02 -38.85 6.48
CA PHE A 3 55.60 -38.69 6.67
C PHE A 3 55.14 -37.46 5.87
N PHE A 4 54.22 -37.65 4.91
CA PHE A 4 53.47 -36.57 4.28
C PHE A 4 52.21 -36.33 5.10
N PRO A 5 51.90 -35.08 5.50
CA PRO A 5 50.63 -34.78 6.11
C PRO A 5 49.53 -34.81 5.07
N VAL A 6 48.48 -35.60 5.27
CA VAL A 6 47.25 -35.59 4.50
C VAL A 6 46.43 -34.38 4.95
N LEU A 7 46.30 -33.35 4.11
CA LEU A 7 45.46 -32.23 4.35
C LEU A 7 44.01 -32.64 4.04
N LEU A 8 43.18 -32.85 5.07
CA LEU A 8 41.74 -33.05 4.91
C LEU A 8 41.11 -31.71 4.54
N LEU A 9 40.73 -31.52 3.27
CA LEU A 9 39.85 -30.44 2.84
C LEU A 9 38.42 -30.78 3.29
N ILE A 10 37.95 -30.12 4.33
CA ILE A 10 36.52 -30.14 4.71
C ILE A 10 35.83 -29.23 3.72
N PRO A 11 34.83 -29.70 2.93
CA PRO A 11 34.07 -28.82 2.07
C PRO A 11 33.25 -27.88 2.97
N VAL A 12 33.56 -26.59 2.91
CA VAL A 12 32.67 -25.54 3.46
C VAL A 12 31.43 -25.55 2.58
N MET A 13 30.37 -26.19 3.02
CA MET A 13 29.05 -26.01 2.39
C MET A 13 28.65 -24.53 2.62
N SER A 14 28.73 -23.73 1.56
CA SER A 14 28.09 -22.41 1.57
C SER A 14 26.59 -22.63 1.80
N ALA A 15 26.10 -22.21 2.94
CA ALA A 15 24.65 -22.14 3.17
C ALA A 15 24.05 -21.27 2.07
N ALA A 16 23.02 -21.76 1.39
CA ALA A 16 22.29 -20.94 0.44
C ALA A 16 21.75 -19.70 1.17
N ALA A 17 21.95 -18.51 0.59
CA ALA A 17 21.48 -17.27 1.19
C ALA A 17 19.95 -17.36 1.39
N ASN A 18 19.48 -17.06 2.61
CA ASN A 18 18.04 -17.12 2.93
C ASN A 18 17.24 -16.08 2.15
N TYR A 19 17.87 -14.95 1.79
CA TYR A 19 17.23 -13.86 1.06
C TYR A 19 17.84 -13.72 -0.33
N SER A 20 16.99 -13.47 -1.33
CA SER A 20 17.43 -13.22 -2.69
C SER A 20 16.54 -12.24 -3.43
N ILE A 21 17.10 -11.60 -4.46
CA ILE A 21 16.39 -10.73 -5.39
C ILE A 21 16.65 -11.27 -6.80
N LYS A 22 15.57 -11.30 -7.60
CA LYS A 22 15.65 -11.68 -9.01
C LYS A 22 14.86 -10.70 -9.85
N ARG A 23 15.43 -10.29 -10.99
CA ARG A 23 14.65 -9.66 -12.05
C ARG A 23 14.14 -10.72 -13.00
N GLY A 24 12.91 -10.56 -13.45
CA GLY A 24 12.26 -11.51 -14.34
C GLY A 24 11.24 -10.84 -15.25
N VAL A 25 10.58 -11.66 -16.05
CA VAL A 25 9.47 -11.24 -16.90
C VAL A 25 8.32 -12.20 -16.65
N VAL A 26 7.14 -11.67 -16.29
CA VAL A 26 5.90 -12.40 -16.11
C VAL A 26 4.88 -11.84 -17.10
N ASP A 27 4.32 -12.67 -17.95
CA ASP A 27 3.37 -12.26 -19.01
C ASP A 27 3.85 -11.07 -19.86
N GLY A 28 5.16 -11.01 -20.15
CA GLY A 28 5.75 -9.93 -20.92
C GLY A 28 5.95 -8.61 -20.16
N VAL A 29 5.80 -8.60 -18.83
CA VAL A 29 6.01 -7.45 -17.95
C VAL A 29 7.22 -7.68 -17.05
N GLU A 30 8.13 -6.71 -17.00
CA GLU A 30 9.30 -6.77 -16.11
C GLU A 30 8.88 -6.71 -14.64
N VAL A 31 9.45 -7.58 -13.82
CA VAL A 31 9.19 -7.69 -12.39
C VAL A 31 10.49 -7.79 -11.59
N VAL A 32 10.40 -7.37 -10.32
CA VAL A 32 11.42 -7.66 -9.31
C VAL A 32 10.80 -8.60 -8.29
N GLN A 33 11.48 -9.72 -8.01
CA GLN A 33 11.05 -10.71 -7.04
C GLN A 33 11.99 -10.72 -5.85
N LEU A 34 11.41 -10.54 -4.65
CA LEU A 34 12.10 -10.75 -3.37
C LEU A 34 11.73 -12.13 -2.85
N ALA A 35 12.70 -12.86 -2.30
CA ALA A 35 12.44 -14.17 -1.69
C ALA A 35 13.08 -14.29 -0.31
N ASP A 36 12.35 -14.91 0.61
CA ASP A 36 12.79 -15.41 1.92
C ASP A 36 12.58 -16.93 1.94
N ALA A 37 13.66 -17.68 1.69
CA ALA A 37 13.62 -19.13 1.57
C ALA A 37 13.26 -19.81 2.89
N ALA A 38 13.71 -19.26 4.03
CA ALA A 38 13.45 -19.82 5.35
C ALA A 38 11.96 -19.80 5.70
N HIS A 39 11.25 -18.74 5.27
CA HIS A 39 9.82 -18.58 5.50
C HIS A 39 8.97 -18.93 4.26
N ARG A 40 9.59 -19.43 3.18
CA ARG A 40 8.93 -19.77 1.91
C ARG A 40 8.02 -18.65 1.42
N THR A 41 8.52 -17.42 1.54
CA THR A 41 7.79 -16.21 1.16
C THR A 41 8.45 -15.57 -0.06
N GLU A 42 7.64 -15.20 -1.03
CA GLU A 42 8.04 -14.53 -2.26
C GLU A 42 7.15 -13.31 -2.49
N VAL A 43 7.75 -12.20 -2.93
CA VAL A 43 7.02 -10.96 -3.26
C VAL A 43 7.40 -10.53 -4.66
N THR A 44 6.40 -10.31 -5.52
CA THR A 44 6.58 -9.83 -6.89
C THR A 44 6.15 -8.36 -6.95
N ILE A 45 7.08 -7.49 -7.35
CA ILE A 45 6.87 -6.05 -7.51
C ILE A 45 6.93 -5.72 -9.01
N VAL A 46 6.02 -4.83 -9.47
CA VAL A 46 5.90 -4.37 -10.86
C VAL A 46 6.16 -2.88 -10.94
N PRO A 47 7.42 -2.43 -11.14
CA PRO A 47 7.75 -1.00 -11.17
C PRO A 47 6.99 -0.23 -12.25
N SER A 48 6.85 -0.80 -13.45
CA SER A 48 6.18 -0.17 -14.60
C SER A 48 4.66 -0.07 -14.48
N LEU A 49 4.07 -0.56 -13.39
CA LEU A 49 2.63 -0.51 -13.15
C LEU A 49 2.35 0.03 -11.72
N GLY A 50 2.68 1.31 -11.48
CA GLY A 50 2.45 1.95 -10.18
C GLY A 50 3.38 1.50 -9.07
N ASN A 51 4.51 0.84 -9.37
CA ASN A 51 5.35 0.15 -8.39
C ASN A 51 4.54 -0.85 -7.54
N LEU A 52 3.63 -1.56 -8.17
CA LEU A 52 2.64 -2.43 -7.56
C LEU A 52 3.30 -3.65 -6.90
N GLY A 53 3.03 -3.88 -5.62
CA GLY A 53 3.19 -5.20 -5.01
C GLY A 53 2.11 -6.13 -5.57
N TYR A 54 2.43 -6.88 -6.63
CA TYR A 54 1.44 -7.66 -7.37
C TYR A 54 1.08 -8.97 -6.67
N GLU A 55 2.08 -9.71 -6.22
CA GLU A 55 1.92 -10.98 -5.50
C GLU A 55 2.75 -11.00 -4.21
N MET A 56 2.21 -11.63 -3.18
CA MET A 56 2.94 -12.11 -2.02
C MET A 56 2.54 -13.57 -1.79
N LYS A 57 3.44 -14.49 -2.07
CA LYS A 57 3.21 -15.94 -1.91
C LYS A 57 3.85 -16.44 -0.63
N VAL A 58 3.10 -17.18 0.16
CA VAL A 58 3.57 -17.89 1.36
C VAL A 58 3.25 -19.35 1.21
N ASN A 59 4.26 -20.22 1.26
CA ASN A 59 4.10 -21.63 0.95
C ASN A 59 3.39 -21.90 -0.40
N GLY A 60 3.64 -21.04 -1.42
CA GLY A 60 3.04 -21.11 -2.75
C GLY A 60 1.62 -20.56 -2.88
N LYS A 61 0.96 -20.15 -1.79
CA LYS A 61 -0.37 -19.54 -1.80
C LYS A 61 -0.24 -18.02 -1.84
N ASN A 62 -0.96 -17.36 -2.77
CA ASN A 62 -0.91 -15.91 -2.89
C ASN A 62 -1.78 -15.22 -1.83
N VAL A 63 -1.17 -14.45 -0.95
CA VAL A 63 -1.81 -13.64 0.10
C VAL A 63 -2.54 -12.44 -0.50
N PHE A 64 -1.99 -11.87 -1.60
CA PHE A 64 -2.67 -10.82 -2.34
C PHE A 64 -3.71 -11.40 -3.30
N TRP A 65 -4.83 -10.73 -3.41
CA TRP A 65 -5.78 -10.97 -4.49
C TRP A 65 -5.35 -10.20 -5.75
N THR A 66 -5.12 -10.89 -6.86
CA THR A 66 -4.61 -10.29 -8.10
C THR A 66 -5.70 -10.08 -9.16
N GLY A 67 -6.81 -10.79 -9.04
CA GLY A 67 -7.98 -10.66 -9.92
C GLY A 67 -7.77 -11.17 -11.33
N LYS A 68 -6.63 -10.90 -11.97
CA LYS A 68 -6.31 -11.32 -13.35
C LYS A 68 -4.80 -11.43 -13.58
N PRO A 69 -4.36 -12.13 -14.65
CA PRO A 69 -2.96 -12.23 -15.03
C PRO A 69 -2.31 -10.86 -15.30
N LEU A 70 -1.00 -10.77 -15.09
CA LEU A 70 -0.26 -9.51 -15.17
C LEU A 70 -0.28 -8.89 -16.58
N GLY A 71 -0.25 -9.70 -17.63
CA GLY A 71 -0.36 -9.22 -19.01
C GLY A 71 -1.69 -8.51 -19.28
N GLU A 72 -2.80 -9.08 -18.81
CA GLU A 72 -4.12 -8.46 -18.92
C GLU A 72 -4.23 -7.19 -18.06
N LEU A 73 -3.58 -7.22 -16.89
CA LEU A 73 -3.55 -6.07 -15.99
C LEU A 73 -2.82 -4.88 -16.61
N ARG A 74 -1.71 -5.13 -17.34
CA ARG A 74 -0.98 -4.09 -18.08
C ARG A 74 -1.84 -3.45 -19.18
N GLU A 75 -2.58 -4.26 -19.93
CA GLU A 75 -3.42 -3.77 -21.04
C GLU A 75 -4.66 -3.02 -20.54
N LYS A 76 -5.26 -3.53 -19.49
CA LYS A 76 -6.46 -2.93 -18.87
C LYS A 76 -6.30 -2.88 -17.36
N PRO A 77 -5.65 -1.83 -16.82
CA PRO A 77 -5.39 -1.71 -15.40
C PRO A 77 -6.67 -1.76 -14.55
N SER A 78 -6.58 -2.47 -13.43
CA SER A 78 -7.62 -2.53 -12.40
C SER A 78 -6.96 -2.78 -11.06
N GLN A 79 -7.55 -2.30 -9.98
CA GLN A 79 -6.95 -2.43 -8.65
C GLN A 79 -6.90 -3.88 -8.20
N CYS A 80 -5.73 -4.28 -7.70
CA CYS A 80 -5.42 -5.58 -7.12
C CYS A 80 -4.03 -5.52 -6.46
N GLY A 81 -3.59 -6.57 -5.78
CA GLY A 81 -2.30 -6.56 -5.10
C GLY A 81 -2.23 -5.47 -4.04
N ASN A 82 -1.18 -4.65 -4.07
CA ASN A 82 -0.96 -3.54 -3.14
C ASN A 82 -0.71 -2.22 -3.90
N PRO A 83 -1.75 -1.58 -4.48
CA PRO A 83 -1.59 -0.33 -5.22
C PRO A 83 -1.34 0.86 -4.30
N PHE A 84 -0.49 1.79 -4.77
CA PHE A 84 -0.17 3.05 -4.12
C PHE A 84 -1.08 4.17 -4.61
N LEU A 85 -1.62 4.95 -3.68
CA LEU A 85 -2.57 6.01 -3.93
C LEU A 85 -1.93 7.36 -3.57
N ALA A 86 -1.55 8.13 -4.60
CA ALA A 86 -0.88 9.41 -4.43
C ALA A 86 -1.13 10.34 -5.62
N PRO A 87 -1.09 11.68 -5.41
CA PRO A 87 -0.79 12.42 -4.17
C PRO A 87 -1.94 12.50 -3.17
N TRP A 88 -3.10 11.92 -3.47
CA TRP A 88 -4.19 11.71 -2.50
C TRP A 88 -4.73 10.29 -2.59
N ALA A 89 -5.07 9.74 -1.45
CA ALA A 89 -5.80 8.49 -1.33
C ALA A 89 -7.30 8.75 -1.31
N ASN A 90 -8.07 7.77 -1.80
CA ASN A 90 -9.53 7.86 -1.87
C ASN A 90 -10.00 9.09 -2.67
N ARG A 91 -11.14 9.70 -2.32
CA ARG A 91 -11.86 10.71 -3.13
C ARG A 91 -11.48 12.14 -2.78
N LEU A 92 -11.61 13.05 -3.76
CA LEU A 92 -11.71 14.48 -3.55
C LEU A 92 -13.13 14.93 -3.91
N ASP A 93 -13.69 15.88 -3.14
CA ASP A 93 -14.95 16.54 -3.47
C ASP A 93 -14.71 17.54 -4.60
N ARG A 94 -15.38 17.32 -5.74
CA ARG A 94 -15.24 18.12 -6.96
C ARG A 94 -13.85 18.00 -7.61
N GLU A 95 -13.58 18.87 -8.57
CA GLU A 95 -12.33 18.92 -9.35
C GLU A 95 -11.37 19.97 -8.79
N ALA A 96 -11.23 20.00 -7.46
CA ALA A 96 -10.39 20.98 -6.80
C ALA A 96 -9.95 20.49 -5.40
N PHE A 97 -8.82 21.02 -4.94
CA PHE A 97 -8.38 20.89 -3.56
C PHE A 97 -7.78 22.20 -3.05
N TYR A 98 -7.61 22.27 -1.72
CA TYR A 98 -7.00 23.42 -1.06
C TYR A 98 -5.74 23.00 -0.34
N ALA A 99 -4.71 23.86 -0.43
CA ALA A 99 -3.49 23.78 0.36
C ALA A 99 -2.90 25.16 0.58
N ASN A 100 -2.32 25.42 1.75
CA ASN A 100 -1.69 26.71 2.10
C ASN A 100 -2.60 27.93 1.85
N GLY A 101 -3.90 27.77 2.08
CA GLY A 101 -4.90 28.83 1.83
C GLY A 101 -5.25 29.09 0.36
N LYS A 102 -4.66 28.35 -0.58
CA LYS A 102 -4.89 28.48 -2.02
C LYS A 102 -5.78 27.34 -2.54
N LYS A 103 -6.61 27.64 -3.55
CA LYS A 103 -7.38 26.65 -4.30
C LYS A 103 -6.61 26.21 -5.54
N TYR A 104 -6.53 24.91 -5.74
CA TYR A 104 -5.95 24.26 -6.92
C TYR A 104 -7.04 23.52 -7.68
N LEU A 105 -7.11 23.76 -9.00
CA LEU A 105 -8.06 23.08 -9.89
C LEU A 105 -7.38 21.88 -10.52
N LEU A 106 -8.10 20.76 -10.60
CA LEU A 106 -7.68 19.60 -11.38
C LEU A 106 -8.06 19.81 -12.85
N ASN A 107 -7.11 19.69 -13.74
CA ASN A 107 -7.35 19.70 -15.18
C ASN A 107 -7.70 18.29 -15.64
N VAL A 108 -8.99 17.99 -15.73
CA VAL A 108 -9.49 16.66 -16.10
C VAL A 108 -9.25 16.31 -17.57
N ASP A 109 -9.01 17.30 -18.41
CA ASP A 109 -8.74 17.09 -19.85
C ASP A 109 -7.34 16.45 -20.10
N LEU A 110 -6.46 16.47 -19.11
CA LEU A 110 -5.20 15.71 -19.16
C LEU A 110 -5.42 14.19 -19.12
N GLY A 111 -6.62 13.70 -18.74
CA GLY A 111 -6.96 12.29 -18.74
C GLY A 111 -6.22 11.42 -17.70
N ASN A 112 -5.46 12.03 -16.79
CA ASN A 112 -4.67 11.34 -15.77
C ASN A 112 -5.33 11.29 -14.39
N VAL A 113 -6.57 11.80 -14.25
CA VAL A 113 -7.36 11.77 -13.01
C VAL A 113 -8.41 10.67 -13.10
N GLY A 114 -8.31 9.64 -12.26
CA GLY A 114 -9.34 8.60 -12.12
C GLY A 114 -10.63 9.17 -11.49
N ARG A 115 -11.78 8.57 -11.82
CA ARG A 115 -13.09 8.97 -11.29
C ARG A 115 -13.86 7.79 -10.73
N ASP A 116 -14.57 8.00 -9.63
CA ASP A 116 -15.51 7.04 -9.08
C ASP A 116 -16.86 7.06 -9.82
N GLY A 117 -17.80 6.22 -9.41
CA GLY A 117 -19.15 6.16 -9.98
C GLY A 117 -19.96 7.45 -9.84
N ASN A 118 -19.62 8.33 -8.91
CA ASN A 118 -20.20 9.66 -8.69
C ASN A 118 -19.42 10.76 -9.42
N ARG A 119 -18.43 10.40 -10.26
CA ARG A 119 -17.53 11.28 -11.02
C ARG A 119 -16.57 12.11 -10.17
N ASN A 120 -16.38 11.78 -8.88
CA ASN A 120 -15.38 12.40 -8.04
C ASN A 120 -13.97 11.91 -8.42
N PRO A 121 -12.94 12.79 -8.41
CA PRO A 121 -11.56 12.37 -8.52
C PRO A 121 -11.21 11.37 -7.42
N ILE A 122 -10.56 10.25 -7.78
CA ILE A 122 -10.26 9.16 -6.84
C ILE A 122 -8.85 8.60 -7.04
N HIS A 123 -8.19 8.27 -5.93
CA HIS A 123 -6.92 7.53 -5.85
C HIS A 123 -5.71 8.21 -6.51
N GLY A 124 -5.75 9.53 -6.63
CA GLY A 124 -4.62 10.31 -7.12
C GLY A 124 -4.26 10.04 -8.58
N LEU A 125 -2.96 10.04 -8.88
CA LEU A 125 -2.42 10.04 -10.24
C LEU A 125 -1.47 8.86 -10.50
N LEU A 126 -1.05 8.12 -9.45
CA LEU A 126 0.09 7.23 -9.53
C LEU A 126 -0.25 5.73 -9.45
N THR A 127 -1.51 5.36 -9.29
CA THR A 127 -1.95 3.97 -9.05
C THR A 127 -1.40 2.97 -10.07
N PHE A 128 -1.30 3.37 -11.35
CA PHE A 128 -0.76 2.53 -12.43
C PHE A 128 0.35 3.24 -13.21
N SER A 129 1.00 4.24 -12.60
CA SER A 129 2.00 5.06 -13.26
C SER A 129 3.23 4.24 -13.67
N PRO A 130 3.69 4.29 -14.94
CA PRO A 130 4.90 3.60 -15.39
C PRO A 130 6.19 4.37 -15.07
N LEU A 131 6.12 5.47 -14.34
CA LEU A 131 7.21 6.43 -14.16
C LEU A 131 8.21 6.04 -13.07
N TRP A 132 7.96 4.95 -12.35
CA TRP A 132 8.83 4.46 -11.28
C TRP A 132 10.11 3.84 -11.83
N LYS A 133 11.23 4.10 -11.16
CA LYS A 133 12.54 3.53 -11.50
C LYS A 133 13.11 2.82 -10.28
N VAL A 134 13.52 1.57 -10.44
CA VAL A 134 14.28 0.87 -9.42
C VAL A 134 15.64 1.54 -9.30
N VAL A 135 15.98 2.02 -8.10
CA VAL A 135 17.22 2.74 -7.80
C VAL A 135 18.15 1.95 -6.89
N LYS A 136 17.61 0.96 -6.17
CA LYS A 136 18.41 0.13 -5.26
C LYS A 136 17.82 -1.26 -5.10
N GLU A 137 18.68 -2.26 -5.08
CA GLU A 137 18.37 -3.66 -4.78
C GLU A 137 19.45 -4.21 -3.85
N GLU A 138 19.05 -4.76 -2.72
CA GLU A 138 19.96 -5.30 -1.72
C GLU A 138 19.38 -6.56 -1.10
N ALA A 139 20.17 -7.63 -1.07
CA ALA A 139 19.89 -8.82 -0.30
C ALA A 139 21.09 -9.11 0.61
N ASP A 140 20.83 -9.29 1.89
CA ASP A 140 21.80 -9.58 2.92
C ASP A 140 21.32 -10.77 3.79
N GLU A 141 21.98 -11.04 4.91
CA GLU A 141 21.61 -12.12 5.83
C GLU A 141 20.28 -11.86 6.56
N GLY A 142 19.81 -10.60 6.60
CA GLY A 142 18.62 -10.17 7.35
C GLY A 142 17.40 -9.84 6.50
N SER A 143 17.56 -9.56 5.21
CA SER A 143 16.43 -9.16 4.34
C SER A 143 16.75 -9.15 2.85
N ALA A 144 15.71 -9.17 2.02
CA ALA A 144 15.75 -8.71 0.63
C ALA A 144 14.94 -7.43 0.49
N ARG A 145 15.48 -6.40 -0.20
CA ARG A 145 14.80 -5.11 -0.36
C ARG A 145 15.05 -4.50 -1.73
N VAL A 146 14.01 -3.87 -2.26
CA VAL A 146 14.06 -3.09 -3.49
C VAL A 146 13.49 -1.71 -3.22
N THR A 147 14.22 -0.66 -3.63
CA THR A 147 13.76 0.73 -3.58
C THR A 147 13.52 1.23 -4.98
N SER A 148 12.32 1.76 -5.20
CA SER A 148 11.95 2.47 -6.42
C SER A 148 11.76 3.95 -6.12
N ARG A 149 12.07 4.81 -7.10
CA ARG A 149 11.96 6.26 -6.99
C ARG A 149 11.12 6.81 -8.12
N LEU A 150 10.30 7.82 -7.80
CA LEU A 150 9.57 8.65 -8.74
C LEU A 150 9.86 10.12 -8.43
N GLU A 151 10.47 10.83 -9.37
CA GLU A 151 10.73 12.27 -9.27
C GLU A 151 9.53 13.02 -9.86
N PHE A 152 8.50 13.25 -9.04
CA PHE A 152 7.21 13.82 -9.44
C PHE A 152 7.35 15.15 -10.19
N TRP A 153 8.29 15.98 -9.74
CA TRP A 153 8.57 17.31 -10.30
C TRP A 153 9.07 17.29 -11.76
N ARG A 154 9.53 16.16 -12.26
CA ARG A 154 9.99 16.02 -13.66
C ARG A 154 8.86 15.89 -14.68
N TYR A 155 7.63 15.68 -14.21
CA TYR A 155 6.49 15.37 -15.07
C TYR A 155 5.47 16.51 -15.07
N PRO A 156 5.42 17.34 -16.17
CA PRO A 156 4.55 18.51 -16.24
C PRO A 156 3.08 18.20 -15.99
N ASP A 157 2.58 17.06 -16.50
CA ASP A 157 1.17 16.67 -16.34
C ASP A 157 0.83 16.32 -14.88
N LEU A 158 1.78 15.77 -14.11
CA LEU A 158 1.62 15.53 -12.69
C LEU A 158 1.67 16.85 -11.92
N MET A 159 2.64 17.72 -12.25
CA MET A 159 2.80 19.04 -11.63
C MET A 159 1.62 19.97 -11.92
N ALA A 160 0.96 19.83 -13.07
CA ALA A 160 -0.26 20.58 -13.38
C ALA A 160 -1.44 20.21 -12.46
N GLN A 161 -1.47 18.97 -11.97
CA GLN A 161 -2.53 18.48 -11.06
C GLN A 161 -2.20 18.73 -9.58
N PHE A 162 -0.94 18.56 -9.19
CA PHE A 162 -0.49 18.71 -7.80
C PHE A 162 0.85 19.46 -7.77
N PRO A 163 0.83 20.82 -7.73
CA PRO A 163 1.99 21.65 -8.00
C PRO A 163 2.97 21.78 -6.81
N PHE A 164 3.26 20.67 -6.17
CA PHE A 164 4.30 20.54 -5.15
C PHE A 164 5.42 19.68 -5.70
N ALA A 165 6.57 20.29 -5.99
CA ALA A 165 7.74 19.57 -6.46
C ALA A 165 8.22 18.61 -5.35
N HIS A 166 8.25 17.31 -5.61
CA HIS A 166 8.68 16.32 -4.64
C HIS A 166 9.25 15.07 -5.31
N THR A 167 9.98 14.28 -4.53
CA THR A 167 10.42 12.94 -4.88
C THR A 167 9.74 11.95 -3.96
N ILE A 168 9.34 10.82 -4.51
CA ILE A 168 8.78 9.68 -3.78
C ILE A 168 9.78 8.53 -3.88
N GLU A 169 10.20 7.98 -2.75
CA GLU A 169 10.87 6.70 -2.66
C GLU A 169 9.96 5.68 -1.98
N MET A 170 9.88 4.48 -2.55
CA MET A 170 9.16 3.36 -1.96
C MET A 170 10.08 2.16 -1.88
N THR A 171 10.22 1.60 -0.67
CA THR A 171 11.01 0.42 -0.41
C THR A 171 10.12 -0.73 0.02
N TYR A 172 10.16 -1.82 -0.74
CA TYR A 172 9.65 -3.12 -0.32
C TYR A 172 10.78 -3.89 0.34
N ARG A 173 10.61 -4.32 1.59
CA ARG A 173 11.58 -5.09 2.35
C ARG A 173 10.94 -6.37 2.88
N LEU A 174 11.48 -7.52 2.49
CA LEU A 174 11.05 -8.83 2.96
C LEU A 174 12.05 -9.33 4.02
N ALA A 175 11.58 -9.57 5.23
CA ALA A 175 12.38 -10.05 6.34
C ALA A 175 11.54 -10.89 7.31
N GLY A 176 11.99 -12.10 7.65
CA GLY A 176 11.29 -12.99 8.59
C GLY A 176 9.87 -13.34 8.12
N GLY A 177 9.65 -13.55 6.81
CA GLY A 177 8.36 -13.83 6.23
C GLY A 177 7.38 -12.64 6.22
N ARG A 178 7.81 -11.46 6.66
CA ARG A 178 7.02 -10.23 6.77
C ARG A 178 7.44 -9.22 5.70
N LEU A 179 6.49 -8.64 5.02
CA LEU A 179 6.72 -7.58 4.05
C LEU A 179 6.52 -6.20 4.72
N GLU A 180 7.54 -5.38 4.68
CA GLU A 180 7.49 -3.95 5.00
C GLU A 180 7.37 -3.14 3.71
N VAL A 181 6.50 -2.12 3.71
CA VAL A 181 6.39 -1.12 2.65
C VAL A 181 6.65 0.25 3.26
N GLU A 182 7.86 0.77 3.04
CA GLU A 182 8.24 2.12 3.47
C GLU A 182 8.03 3.10 2.33
N THR A 183 7.45 4.27 2.63
CA THR A 183 7.32 5.39 1.70
C THR A 183 7.98 6.63 2.28
N ALA A 184 8.81 7.29 1.48
CA ALA A 184 9.40 8.59 1.80
C ALA A 184 8.97 9.62 0.75
N LEU A 185 8.53 10.80 1.22
CA LEU A 185 8.18 11.96 0.40
C LEU A 185 9.14 13.09 0.75
N GLU A 186 9.98 13.51 -0.19
CA GLU A 186 10.89 14.64 -0.03
C GLU A 186 10.32 15.85 -0.75
N ASN A 187 10.02 16.92 -0.02
CA ASN A 187 9.44 18.14 -0.56
C ASN A 187 10.54 19.09 -1.08
N HIS A 188 10.58 19.31 -2.39
CA HIS A 188 11.48 20.25 -3.06
C HIS A 188 10.83 21.60 -3.35
N SER A 189 9.55 21.79 -3.02
CA SER A 189 8.85 23.06 -3.22
C SER A 189 9.20 24.06 -2.13
N MET A 190 8.93 25.33 -2.40
CA MET A 190 9.14 26.43 -1.45
C MET A 190 8.02 26.58 -0.42
N GLU A 191 6.95 25.78 -0.54
CA GLU A 191 5.79 25.77 0.34
C GLU A 191 5.64 24.42 1.04
N PRO A 192 5.02 24.35 2.23
CA PRO A 192 4.68 23.08 2.86
C PRO A 192 3.79 22.25 1.94
N MET A 193 4.12 20.97 1.75
CA MET A 193 3.36 20.05 0.92
C MET A 193 2.40 19.22 1.79
N PRO A 194 1.09 19.19 1.49
CA PRO A 194 0.14 18.35 2.23
C PRO A 194 0.32 16.87 1.88
N VAL A 195 0.11 16.00 2.87
CA VAL A 195 0.23 14.54 2.73
C VAL A 195 -1.13 13.89 2.96
N ALA A 196 -1.64 13.23 1.91
CA ALA A 196 -2.87 12.46 1.97
C ALA A 196 -2.75 11.15 1.17
N ILE A 197 -1.58 10.54 1.18
CA ILE A 197 -1.30 9.28 0.49
C ILE A 197 -1.86 8.07 1.24
N GLY A 198 -1.94 6.95 0.54
CA GLY A 198 -2.30 5.67 1.13
C GLY A 198 -2.01 4.49 0.21
N PHE A 199 -2.43 3.33 0.66
CA PHE A 199 -2.37 2.08 -0.09
C PHE A 199 -3.73 1.38 -0.06
N HIS A 200 -4.00 0.54 -1.05
CA HIS A 200 -5.25 -0.20 -1.15
C HIS A 200 -5.00 -1.71 -1.35
N PRO A 201 -4.30 -2.36 -0.40
CA PRO A 201 -3.95 -3.77 -0.55
C PRO A 201 -5.17 -4.67 -0.49
N TYR A 202 -5.25 -5.61 -1.42
CA TYR A 202 -6.29 -6.61 -1.56
C TYR A 202 -5.79 -7.94 -1.01
N PHE A 203 -6.47 -8.51 -0.03
CA PHE A 203 -6.08 -9.76 0.63
C PHE A 203 -7.08 -10.87 0.43
N ARG A 204 -6.56 -12.10 0.49
CA ARG A 204 -7.35 -13.32 0.43
C ARG A 204 -6.77 -14.38 1.37
N VAL A 205 -7.63 -15.12 2.06
CA VAL A 205 -7.31 -16.39 2.71
C VAL A 205 -7.98 -17.53 1.93
N HIS A 206 -7.36 -18.71 1.90
CA HIS A 206 -7.73 -19.81 0.97
C HIS A 206 -8.41 -20.97 1.67
N ASP A 207 -8.31 -21.07 2.99
CA ASP A 207 -8.78 -22.21 3.78
C ASP A 207 -10.26 -22.12 4.18
N ALA A 208 -10.94 -21.03 3.83
CA ALA A 208 -12.36 -20.82 4.07
C ALA A 208 -13.01 -19.95 3.00
N PRO A 209 -14.30 -20.14 2.66
CA PRO A 209 -15.06 -19.20 1.86
C PRO A 209 -15.24 -17.88 2.63
N ARG A 210 -15.39 -16.75 1.90
CA ARG A 210 -15.51 -15.40 2.46
C ARG A 210 -16.50 -15.27 3.63
N ASP A 211 -17.63 -15.89 3.55
CA ASP A 211 -18.68 -15.80 4.57
C ASP A 211 -18.29 -16.45 5.92
N LYS A 212 -17.20 -17.21 5.95
CA LYS A 212 -16.59 -17.73 7.18
C LYS A 212 -15.43 -16.89 7.69
N TRP A 213 -15.02 -15.86 6.94
CA TRP A 213 -13.93 -15.00 7.39
C TRP A 213 -14.34 -14.17 8.59
N LYS A 214 -13.36 -13.97 9.47
CA LYS A 214 -13.42 -13.11 10.64
C LYS A 214 -12.45 -11.96 10.46
N VAL A 215 -12.85 -10.77 10.88
CA VAL A 215 -12.09 -9.54 10.69
C VAL A 215 -11.93 -8.82 12.02
N HIS A 216 -10.72 -8.40 12.33
CA HIS A 216 -10.44 -7.51 13.46
C HIS A 216 -10.22 -6.08 12.95
N LEU A 217 -10.92 -5.13 13.58
CA LEU A 217 -10.85 -3.72 13.29
C LEU A 217 -10.12 -3.00 14.44
N ALA A 218 -8.84 -2.71 14.24
CA ALA A 218 -7.98 -2.09 15.27
C ALA A 218 -8.20 -0.57 15.38
N ALA A 219 -9.44 -0.14 15.56
CA ALA A 219 -9.82 1.27 15.58
C ALA A 219 -10.86 1.54 16.68
N ARG A 220 -10.86 2.75 17.22
CA ARG A 220 -11.85 3.20 18.23
C ARG A 220 -12.97 4.02 17.63
N GLU A 221 -12.76 4.66 16.51
CA GLU A 221 -13.69 5.59 15.87
C GLU A 221 -14.06 5.13 14.46
N HIS A 222 -15.34 5.24 14.16
CA HIS A 222 -15.93 5.04 12.84
C HIS A 222 -16.41 6.39 12.30
N LEU A 223 -15.93 6.80 11.13
CA LEU A 223 -16.28 8.08 10.52
C LEU A 223 -17.62 7.98 9.81
N VAL A 224 -18.49 8.94 10.06
CA VAL A 224 -19.77 9.03 9.34
C VAL A 224 -19.54 9.58 7.94
N LEU A 225 -19.95 8.82 6.94
CA LEU A 225 -19.83 9.20 5.54
C LEU A 225 -21.15 9.74 4.99
N SER A 226 -21.06 10.72 4.09
CA SER A 226 -22.18 11.18 3.26
C SER A 226 -22.55 10.12 2.21
N ARG A 227 -23.63 10.35 1.45
CA ARG A 227 -24.01 9.49 0.30
C ARG A 227 -22.95 9.45 -0.81
N LEU A 228 -22.04 10.41 -0.85
CA LEU A 228 -20.90 10.46 -1.78
C LEU A 228 -19.64 9.82 -1.19
N LEU A 229 -19.76 9.09 -0.08
CA LEU A 229 -18.66 8.46 0.63
C LEU A 229 -17.57 9.46 1.07
N MET A 230 -17.97 10.68 1.42
CA MET A 230 -17.10 11.71 1.97
C MET A 230 -17.35 11.82 3.49
N PRO A 231 -16.33 11.91 4.34
CA PRO A 231 -16.50 12.13 5.77
C PRO A 231 -17.26 13.44 6.04
N THR A 232 -18.23 13.38 6.95
CA THR A 232 -19.05 14.54 7.36
C THR A 232 -18.37 15.37 8.44
N GLY A 233 -17.30 14.85 9.05
CA GLY A 233 -16.67 15.37 10.28
C GLY A 233 -17.19 14.71 11.55
N GLU A 234 -18.34 14.03 11.50
CA GLU A 234 -18.87 13.26 12.64
C GLU A 234 -18.09 11.95 12.79
N ARG A 235 -17.75 11.63 14.05
CA ARG A 235 -17.10 10.37 14.46
C ARG A 235 -17.97 9.67 15.49
N LYS A 236 -18.07 8.35 15.40
CA LYS A 236 -18.81 7.49 16.35
C LYS A 236 -17.89 6.42 16.89
N PRO A 237 -18.10 5.91 18.08
CA PRO A 237 -17.41 4.70 18.52
C PRO A 237 -17.63 3.55 17.54
N VAL A 238 -16.63 2.70 17.37
CA VAL A 238 -16.79 1.44 16.62
C VAL A 238 -17.75 0.55 17.40
N THR A 239 -18.84 0.12 16.75
CA THR A 239 -19.88 -0.74 17.33
C THR A 239 -19.94 -2.13 16.71
N PHE A 240 -19.06 -2.42 15.76
CA PHE A 240 -18.92 -3.76 15.19
C PHE A 240 -18.49 -4.75 16.28
N PRO A 241 -18.99 -6.01 16.26
CA PRO A 241 -18.44 -7.05 17.11
C PRO A 241 -16.96 -7.31 16.77
N ASP A 242 -16.18 -7.78 17.73
CA ASP A 242 -14.79 -8.14 17.50
C ASP A 242 -14.56 -9.62 17.84
N PRO A 243 -14.18 -10.46 16.86
CA PRO A 243 -14.05 -10.15 15.43
C PRO A 243 -15.41 -10.00 14.71
N VAL A 244 -15.41 -9.16 13.67
CA VAL A 244 -16.54 -9.05 12.72
C VAL A 244 -16.65 -10.32 11.88
N SER A 245 -17.85 -10.90 11.75
CA SER A 245 -18.11 -11.95 10.78
C SER A 245 -18.47 -11.35 9.42
N LEU A 246 -17.86 -11.82 8.34
CA LEU A 246 -18.23 -11.40 6.98
C LEU A 246 -19.46 -12.11 6.42
N ALA A 247 -20.09 -13.04 7.16
CA ALA A 247 -21.35 -13.65 6.76
C ALA A 247 -22.46 -12.60 6.62
N GLY A 248 -22.88 -12.31 5.39
CA GLY A 248 -23.88 -11.28 5.11
C GLY A 248 -23.43 -9.83 5.40
N THR A 249 -22.16 -9.61 5.76
CA THR A 249 -21.63 -8.28 6.07
C THR A 249 -20.87 -7.71 4.89
N GLN A 250 -21.14 -6.45 4.54
CA GLN A 250 -20.37 -5.65 3.62
C GLN A 250 -19.69 -4.54 4.41
N LEU A 251 -18.45 -4.22 4.08
CA LEU A 251 -17.69 -3.09 4.61
C LEU A 251 -17.25 -2.20 3.44
N ASP A 252 -17.40 -0.90 3.61
CA ASP A 252 -16.81 0.19 2.81
C ASP A 252 -16.73 1.39 3.76
N ASP A 253 -15.93 1.23 4.83
CA ASP A 253 -15.98 2.03 6.03
C ASP A 253 -14.63 2.67 6.33
N VAL A 254 -14.65 3.87 6.90
CA VAL A 254 -13.47 4.64 7.27
C VAL A 254 -13.37 4.70 8.79
N PHE A 255 -12.20 4.36 9.29
CA PHE A 255 -11.90 4.28 10.72
C PHE A 255 -10.76 5.20 11.11
N SER A 256 -10.79 5.70 12.34
CA SER A 256 -9.73 6.49 12.98
C SER A 256 -9.58 6.13 14.46
N GLY A 257 -8.76 6.90 15.19
CA GLY A 257 -8.45 6.56 16.57
C GLY A 257 -7.64 5.27 16.69
N LEU A 258 -6.72 5.07 15.75
CA LEU A 258 -5.81 3.93 15.74
C LEU A 258 -4.76 4.05 16.83
N GLU A 259 -4.48 2.95 17.54
CA GLU A 259 -3.31 2.87 18.41
C GLU A 259 -2.03 2.77 17.57
N PRO A 260 -0.87 3.18 18.10
CA PRO A 260 0.40 2.92 17.45
C PRO A 260 0.59 1.44 17.13
N ASN A 261 0.98 1.12 15.91
CA ASN A 261 1.09 -0.26 15.39
C ASN A 261 -0.25 -1.02 15.40
N ALA A 262 -1.37 -0.32 15.16
CA ALA A 262 -2.68 -0.95 15.01
C ALA A 262 -2.63 -2.10 13.99
N GLU A 263 -3.07 -3.28 14.37
CA GLU A 263 -3.04 -4.50 13.56
C GLU A 263 -4.45 -4.88 13.12
N PHE A 264 -4.78 -4.62 11.85
CA PHE A 264 -6.00 -5.11 11.21
C PHE A 264 -5.73 -6.49 10.66
N TRP A 265 -6.67 -7.42 10.79
CA TRP A 265 -6.48 -8.75 10.23
C TRP A 265 -7.77 -9.37 9.70
N VAL A 266 -7.59 -10.29 8.73
CA VAL A 266 -8.61 -11.24 8.28
C VAL A 266 -8.12 -12.66 8.54
N GLN A 267 -9.02 -13.52 8.98
CA GLN A 267 -8.74 -14.92 9.27
C GLN A 267 -9.82 -15.83 8.71
N GLY A 268 -9.40 -16.91 8.02
CA GLY A 268 -10.20 -18.07 7.67
C GLY A 268 -10.31 -19.07 8.83
N GLU A 269 -10.03 -20.34 8.57
CA GLU A 269 -9.95 -21.36 9.63
C GLU A 269 -8.62 -21.30 10.38
N ARG A 270 -7.50 -21.28 9.67
CA ARG A 270 -6.13 -21.21 10.18
C ARG A 270 -5.32 -20.08 9.58
N GLU A 271 -5.56 -19.81 8.26
CA GLU A 271 -4.85 -18.75 7.54
C GLU A 271 -5.29 -17.38 8.05
N ARG A 272 -4.32 -16.54 8.36
CA ARG A 272 -4.51 -15.15 8.77
C ARG A 272 -3.58 -14.25 8.00
N VAL A 273 -4.11 -13.10 7.58
CA VAL A 273 -3.35 -11.98 7.03
C VAL A 273 -3.56 -10.78 7.91
N SER A 274 -2.46 -10.14 8.32
CA SER A 274 -2.43 -8.95 9.16
C SER A 274 -1.78 -7.79 8.44
N VAL A 275 -2.31 -6.59 8.64
CA VAL A 275 -1.70 -5.33 8.23
C VAL A 275 -1.46 -4.47 9.47
N ILE A 276 -0.21 -4.14 9.74
CA ILE A 276 0.20 -3.34 10.91
C ILE A 276 0.57 -1.95 10.40
N TYR A 277 -0.07 -0.92 10.96
CA TYR A 277 0.07 0.47 10.52
C TYR A 277 1.13 1.21 11.33
N GLY A 278 2.07 1.84 10.66
CA GLY A 278 2.95 2.80 11.31
C GLY A 278 2.21 4.06 11.76
N PRO A 279 2.75 4.80 12.72
CA PRO A 279 2.04 5.85 13.44
C PRO A 279 1.54 7.03 12.60
N LYS A 280 2.08 7.24 11.39
CA LYS A 280 1.60 8.31 10.49
C LYS A 280 0.48 7.85 9.56
N TYR A 281 0.17 6.55 9.49
CA TYR A 281 -1.05 6.05 8.89
C TYR A 281 -2.16 6.06 9.95
N THR A 282 -2.81 7.20 10.09
CA THR A 282 -3.77 7.50 11.17
C THR A 282 -5.21 7.11 10.86
N VAL A 283 -5.45 6.67 9.61
CA VAL A 283 -6.76 6.31 9.10
C VAL A 283 -6.70 4.94 8.42
N ALA A 284 -7.72 4.14 8.64
CA ALA A 284 -7.92 2.88 7.93
C ALA A 284 -9.22 2.93 7.12
N VAL A 285 -9.16 2.52 5.86
CA VAL A 285 -10.36 2.15 5.11
C VAL A 285 -10.42 0.63 5.07
N VAL A 286 -11.59 0.07 5.34
CA VAL A 286 -11.81 -1.38 5.23
C VAL A 286 -12.88 -1.61 4.19
N TYR A 287 -12.50 -2.29 3.11
CA TYR A 287 -13.37 -2.58 1.99
C TYR A 287 -13.51 -4.08 1.78
N ALA A 288 -14.71 -4.60 1.98
CA ALA A 288 -15.04 -6.03 1.83
C ALA A 288 -16.44 -6.20 1.23
N PRO A 289 -16.59 -6.03 -0.10
CA PRO A 289 -17.88 -6.11 -0.77
C PRO A 289 -18.44 -7.54 -0.75
N THR A 290 -19.76 -7.67 -0.72
CA THR A 290 -20.43 -8.96 -0.86
C THR A 290 -20.20 -9.56 -2.24
N GLY A 291 -20.11 -10.91 -2.31
CA GLY A 291 -19.91 -11.63 -3.58
C GLY A 291 -18.50 -11.51 -4.17
N ARG A 292 -17.54 -10.98 -3.42
CA ARG A 292 -16.11 -10.95 -3.78
C ARG A 292 -15.30 -11.73 -2.75
N ASP A 293 -14.22 -12.36 -3.19
CA ASP A 293 -13.34 -13.19 -2.37
C ASP A 293 -12.06 -12.47 -1.95
N PHE A 294 -12.20 -11.19 -1.59
CA PHE A 294 -11.12 -10.36 -1.05
C PHE A 294 -11.63 -9.42 0.04
N ILE A 295 -10.69 -8.88 0.79
CA ILE A 295 -10.84 -7.75 1.71
C ILE A 295 -9.65 -6.81 1.55
N CYS A 296 -9.87 -5.50 1.75
CA CYS A 296 -8.82 -4.49 1.79
C CYS A 296 -8.71 -3.90 3.19
N PHE A 297 -7.47 -3.73 3.65
CA PHE A 297 -7.12 -2.93 4.82
C PHE A 297 -6.18 -1.82 4.36
N GLU A 298 -6.69 -0.61 4.23
CA GLU A 298 -6.05 0.46 3.52
C GLU A 298 -5.38 1.44 4.50
N PRO A 299 -4.03 1.38 4.67
CA PRO A 299 -3.33 2.38 5.46
C PRO A 299 -3.32 3.71 4.74
N MET A 300 -3.90 4.73 5.40
CA MET A 300 -3.98 6.08 4.87
C MET A 300 -3.40 7.10 5.84
N SER A 301 -2.62 8.06 5.30
CA SER A 301 -2.04 9.14 6.08
C SER A 301 -3.06 10.22 6.47
N ALA A 302 -4.23 10.24 5.81
CA ALA A 302 -5.30 11.20 6.05
C ALA A 302 -6.66 10.63 5.64
N VAL A 303 -7.74 11.27 6.07
CA VAL A 303 -9.11 10.91 5.69
C VAL A 303 -9.39 11.18 4.21
N THR A 304 -10.41 10.54 3.65
CA THR A 304 -10.98 10.88 2.34
C THR A 304 -11.27 12.38 2.27
N ASN A 305 -10.93 13.05 1.18
CA ASN A 305 -11.14 14.50 0.97
C ASN A 305 -10.40 15.41 1.97
N ALA A 306 -9.29 14.92 2.53
CA ALA A 306 -8.58 15.58 3.63
C ALA A 306 -8.21 17.03 3.35
N PHE A 307 -7.74 17.36 2.15
CA PHE A 307 -7.34 18.72 1.77
C PHE A 307 -8.50 19.72 1.89
N ASN A 308 -9.68 19.35 1.39
CA ASN A 308 -10.87 20.20 1.41
C ASN A 308 -11.47 20.28 2.81
N LEU A 309 -11.48 19.17 3.55
CA LEU A 309 -11.95 19.14 4.93
C LEU A 309 -11.02 19.91 5.88
N ALA A 310 -9.73 19.91 5.64
CA ALA A 310 -8.77 20.72 6.39
C ALA A 310 -8.98 22.22 6.13
N HIS A 311 -9.19 22.61 4.88
CA HIS A 311 -9.51 24.00 4.50
C HIS A 311 -10.82 24.46 5.15
N ALA A 312 -11.83 23.59 5.22
CA ALA A 312 -13.11 23.86 5.86
C ALA A 312 -13.03 23.87 7.42
N GLY A 313 -11.87 23.55 8.01
CA GLY A 313 -11.68 23.45 9.47
C GLY A 313 -12.33 22.22 10.12
N ILE A 314 -12.79 21.26 9.31
CA ILE A 314 -13.45 20.01 9.76
C ILE A 314 -12.40 18.96 10.14
N TYR A 315 -11.30 18.84 9.37
CA TYR A 315 -10.20 17.92 9.62
C TYR A 315 -8.95 18.69 10.05
N LYS A 316 -8.39 18.37 11.23
CA LYS A 316 -7.27 19.11 11.82
C LYS A 316 -5.93 18.37 11.75
N ASP A 317 -5.97 17.09 11.40
CA ASP A 317 -4.82 16.19 11.50
C ASP A 317 -4.10 16.00 10.14
N LEU A 318 -4.30 16.94 9.18
CA LEU A 318 -3.62 16.90 7.89
C LEU A 318 -2.12 17.10 8.09
N GLN A 319 -1.34 16.09 7.72
CA GLN A 319 0.11 16.13 7.81
C GLN A 319 0.70 16.99 6.71
N MET A 320 1.78 17.68 7.01
CA MET A 320 2.48 18.57 6.07
C MET A 320 3.98 18.27 6.07
N VAL A 321 4.60 18.36 4.90
CA VAL A 321 6.06 18.28 4.74
C VAL A 321 6.58 19.70 4.51
N PRO A 322 7.40 20.25 5.40
CA PRO A 322 7.98 21.59 5.19
C PRO A 322 8.90 21.60 3.97
N PRO A 323 9.23 22.80 3.41
CA PRO A 323 10.24 22.93 2.36
C PRO A 323 11.55 22.24 2.73
N GLY A 324 12.09 21.39 1.84
CA GLY A 324 13.29 20.59 2.10
C GLY A 324 13.14 19.48 3.14
N GLY A 325 11.93 19.29 3.70
CA GLY A 325 11.65 18.24 4.67
C GLY A 325 11.33 16.90 4.01
N VAL A 326 11.32 15.85 4.84
CA VAL A 326 10.98 14.48 4.44
C VAL A 326 9.89 13.92 5.36
N TRP A 327 8.81 13.45 4.79
CA TRP A 327 7.85 12.57 5.45
C TRP A 327 8.24 11.13 5.16
N ARG A 328 8.25 10.27 6.17
CA ARG A 328 8.57 8.83 6.02
C ARG A 328 7.68 8.02 6.93
N GLU A 329 7.14 6.93 6.39
CA GLU A 329 6.34 5.99 7.16
C GLU A 329 6.36 4.60 6.54
N SER A 330 6.13 3.56 7.37
CA SER A 330 5.99 2.16 6.97
C SER A 330 4.67 1.57 7.40
N PHE A 331 4.23 0.56 6.69
CA PHE A 331 3.28 -0.43 7.19
C PHE A 331 3.80 -1.84 6.85
N TRP A 332 3.27 -2.83 7.53
CA TRP A 332 3.75 -4.20 7.38
C TRP A 332 2.60 -5.15 7.08
N ILE A 333 2.90 -6.14 6.25
CA ILE A 333 2.00 -7.26 5.95
C ILE A 333 2.64 -8.52 6.51
N ALA A 334 1.90 -9.20 7.37
CA ALA A 334 2.29 -10.47 7.96
C ALA A 334 1.23 -11.54 7.68
N SER A 335 1.65 -12.79 7.65
CA SER A 335 0.73 -13.92 7.43
C SER A 335 1.09 -15.08 8.35
N SER A 336 0.10 -15.90 8.67
CA SER A 336 0.28 -17.13 9.44
C SER A 336 -0.72 -18.20 9.03
N GLY A 337 -0.40 -19.47 9.25
CA GLY A 337 -1.30 -20.61 8.96
C GLY A 337 -1.39 -21.03 7.49
N PHE A 338 -0.61 -20.44 6.59
CA PHE A 338 -0.54 -20.73 5.15
C PHE A 338 0.23 -22.00 4.84
#